data_e57711bf73bae705a2605e9cd5eebe68
#
_entry.id   e57711bf73bae705a2605e9cd5eebe68
#
_cell.length_a   1.000
_cell.length_b   1.000
_cell.length_c   1.000
_cell.angle_alpha   90.00
_cell.angle_beta   90.00
_cell.angle_gamma   90.00
#
_symmetry.space_group_name_H-M   'P 1'
#
loop_
_entity.id
_entity.type
_entity.pdbx_description
1 polymer ?
#
loop_
_entity_poly.entity_id
_entity_poly.type
_entity_poly.pdbx_seq_one_letter_code
_entity_poly.pdbx_strand_id
1 'polypeptide(L)'
;MRFPLSTVDSSEERDDFAKTLFAETLTLQKRWQLALWLALALLAATSMWFYVDRILVGHQVADAAANDRPRGNLSDLYPRWLGARELLSHRRNPYSDEVSLEIQKGYYGRALDPARPGDPKDRQGFAYPVYVVFLLAPLTGLSFHTVQLFFYWLLIALTAATVPLWLRALGWRPPPIAIAIAIALTLGSVPAVQGIKLQQLSLLVAALLAGSAACIASEFLFCGGAILALATIKPQLAWPTVLWLLVWAVTDWKTRRRLVFGFAAIMSALLVAAEWVLPGWIKMFLGAIRQYHQYTQNESVLDQLVNWAMGGHGGQILGVIACVASALLLWNLRREAPGSDEFAAALAAVLTLTVLVVPMYAPYNQVLLLPAILFLAREQFPARDHDAGPAESRSGGPLIWAAGLALAWQWIASLGLSALWFVSRDAALRGWKAPFYATFALPVLIFAAAMLAARHPQSALRAHDPTR
;
A
#
# COMPACT_ATOMS: atom_id res chain seq x y z
N MET A 1 -0.40 -35.30 75.01
CA MET A 1 -0.78 -34.77 73.70
C MET A 1 0.34 -33.89 73.23
N ARG A 2 1.15 -34.33 72.26
CA ARG A 2 2.17 -33.52 71.61
C ARG A 2 1.62 -33.10 70.23
N PHE A 3 1.43 -31.81 70.03
CA PHE A 3 1.10 -31.25 68.73
C PHE A 3 2.39 -31.19 67.87
N PRO A 4 2.37 -31.66 66.62
CA PRO A 4 3.51 -31.44 65.71
C PRO A 4 3.52 -30.01 65.25
N LEU A 5 4.53 -29.23 65.54
CA LEU A 5 4.87 -27.98 64.86
C LEU A 5 5.32 -28.33 63.44
N SER A 6 4.44 -28.11 62.47
CA SER A 6 4.80 -28.11 61.09
C SER A 6 5.60 -26.82 60.84
N THR A 7 6.93 -26.96 60.71
CA THR A 7 7.79 -25.95 60.18
C THR A 7 7.44 -25.79 58.67
N VAL A 8 6.54 -24.86 58.37
CA VAL A 8 6.36 -24.37 56.99
C VAL A 8 7.68 -23.75 56.60
N ASP A 9 8.29 -24.29 55.53
CA ASP A 9 9.58 -23.87 55.06
C ASP A 9 9.50 -22.46 54.47
N SER A 10 9.87 -21.48 55.29
CA SER A 10 9.79 -20.02 54.95
C SER A 10 10.70 -19.65 53.77
N SER A 11 11.54 -20.57 53.25
CA SER A 11 12.39 -20.38 52.10
C SER A 11 11.63 -20.59 50.78
N GLU A 12 10.74 -21.59 50.69
CA GLU A 12 9.93 -21.85 49.49
C GLU A 12 8.91 -20.73 49.26
N GLU A 13 8.22 -20.24 50.31
CA GLU A 13 7.28 -19.09 50.20
C GLU A 13 7.99 -17.80 49.76
N ARG A 14 9.20 -17.55 50.20
CA ARG A 14 10.00 -16.39 49.78
C ARG A 14 10.45 -16.50 48.32
N ASP A 15 10.85 -17.71 47.88
CA ASP A 15 11.24 -17.94 46.49
C ASP A 15 10.07 -17.83 45.52
N ASP A 16 8.88 -18.29 45.87
CA ASP A 16 7.67 -18.15 45.08
C ASP A 16 7.19 -16.71 45.02
N PHE A 17 7.25 -15.95 46.12
CA PHE A 17 6.95 -14.55 46.15
C PHE A 17 7.94 -13.74 45.31
N ALA A 18 9.23 -14.04 45.37
CA ALA A 18 10.26 -13.37 44.54
C ALA A 18 10.05 -13.69 43.04
N LYS A 19 9.72 -14.92 42.67
CA LYS A 19 9.39 -15.30 41.27
C LYS A 19 8.14 -14.58 40.77
N THR A 20 7.11 -14.48 41.61
CA THR A 20 5.86 -13.76 41.25
C THR A 20 6.11 -12.27 41.05
N LEU A 21 6.82 -11.60 41.97
CA LEU A 21 7.24 -10.21 41.84
C LEU A 21 8.10 -9.96 40.60
N PHE A 22 9.05 -10.85 40.30
CA PHE A 22 9.88 -10.76 39.13
C PHE A 22 9.08 -10.94 37.83
N ALA A 23 8.12 -11.87 37.80
CA ALA A 23 7.20 -12.05 36.67
C ALA A 23 6.29 -10.83 36.47
N GLU A 24 5.75 -10.24 37.56
CA GLU A 24 4.95 -9.02 37.48
C GLU A 24 5.76 -7.81 37.00
N THR A 25 6.99 -7.63 37.49
CA THR A 25 7.87 -6.53 37.04
C THR A 25 8.24 -6.66 35.57
N LEU A 26 8.53 -7.87 35.09
CA LEU A 26 8.77 -8.14 33.66
C LEU A 26 7.54 -7.86 32.80
N THR A 27 6.34 -8.20 33.28
CA THR A 27 5.10 -7.91 32.54
C THR A 27 4.80 -6.40 32.49
N LEU A 28 5.04 -5.67 33.59
CA LEU A 28 4.92 -4.22 33.65
C LEU A 28 5.94 -3.55 32.70
N GLN A 29 7.20 -3.95 32.74
CA GLN A 29 8.22 -3.40 31.85
C GLN A 29 7.89 -3.59 30.36
N LYS A 30 7.40 -4.78 29.98
CA LYS A 30 6.92 -5.03 28.61
C LYS A 30 5.74 -4.14 28.23
N ARG A 31 4.78 -3.92 29.13
CA ARG A 31 3.64 -3.05 28.88
C ARG A 31 4.08 -1.60 28.67
N TRP A 32 5.02 -1.07 29.48
CA TRP A 32 5.57 0.25 29.31
C TRP A 32 6.34 0.43 28.00
N GLN A 33 7.14 -0.57 27.60
CA GLN A 33 7.82 -0.57 26.31
C GLN A 33 6.84 -0.51 25.15
N LEU A 34 5.78 -1.33 25.16
CA LEU A 34 4.77 -1.32 24.11
C LEU A 34 3.98 -0.01 24.08
N ALA A 35 3.66 0.57 25.24
CA ALA A 35 3.02 1.88 25.33
C ALA A 35 3.92 3.00 24.74
N LEU A 36 5.22 2.95 25.03
CA LEU A 36 6.21 3.86 24.45
C LEU A 36 6.27 3.74 22.92
N TRP A 37 6.33 2.52 22.39
CA TRP A 37 6.31 2.31 20.94
C TRP A 37 5.04 2.82 20.27
N LEU A 38 3.88 2.64 20.92
CA LEU A 38 2.62 3.21 20.41
C LEU A 38 2.65 4.74 20.43
N ALA A 39 3.14 5.35 21.52
CA ALA A 39 3.28 6.80 21.61
C ALA A 39 4.22 7.36 20.52
N LEU A 40 5.36 6.69 20.28
CA LEU A 40 6.28 7.05 19.21
C LEU A 40 5.66 6.90 17.82
N ALA A 41 4.87 5.83 17.58
CA ALA A 41 4.16 5.64 16.32
C ALA A 41 3.10 6.71 16.08
N LEU A 42 2.35 7.10 17.11
CA LEU A 42 1.37 8.18 17.04
C LEU A 42 2.05 9.54 16.81
N LEU A 43 3.18 9.80 17.47
CA LEU A 43 3.96 11.01 17.25
C LEU A 43 4.49 11.07 15.81
N ALA A 44 5.03 9.98 15.28
CA ALA A 44 5.49 9.87 13.91
C ALA A 44 4.36 10.09 12.89
N ALA A 45 3.19 9.46 13.13
CA ALA A 45 2.02 9.63 12.30
C ALA A 45 1.52 11.09 12.31
N THR A 46 1.35 11.70 13.49
CA THR A 46 0.91 13.09 13.64
C THR A 46 1.89 14.06 12.97
N SER A 47 3.19 13.84 13.15
CA SER A 47 4.23 14.62 12.51
C SER A 47 4.16 14.54 10.98
N MET A 48 3.89 13.37 10.42
CA MET A 48 3.72 13.21 8.96
C MET A 48 2.51 13.99 8.45
N TRP A 49 1.37 13.94 9.15
CA TRP A 49 0.19 14.73 8.79
C TRP A 49 0.48 16.23 8.87
N PHE A 50 1.15 16.68 9.93
CA PHE A 50 1.58 18.07 10.07
C PHE A 50 2.52 18.50 8.94
N TYR A 51 3.53 17.67 8.63
CA TYR A 51 4.46 17.91 7.53
C TYR A 51 3.73 18.08 6.19
N VAL A 52 2.82 17.17 5.85
CA VAL A 52 2.10 17.25 4.58
C VAL A 52 1.21 18.51 4.53
N ASP A 53 0.51 18.83 5.62
CA ASP A 53 -0.41 19.97 5.65
C ASP A 53 0.31 21.32 5.66
N ARG A 54 1.36 21.45 6.45
CA ARG A 54 2.00 22.76 6.70
C ARG A 54 3.22 23.00 5.83
N ILE A 55 4.01 21.97 5.56
CA ILE A 55 5.29 22.13 4.87
C ILE A 55 5.12 21.77 3.39
N LEU A 56 4.67 20.58 3.04
CA LEU A 56 4.56 20.15 1.64
C LEU A 56 3.53 21.00 0.88
N VAL A 57 2.30 21.06 1.41
CA VAL A 57 1.22 21.86 0.80
C VAL A 57 1.56 23.35 0.84
N GLY A 58 2.13 23.84 1.93
CA GLY A 58 2.61 25.22 2.05
C GLY A 58 3.64 25.59 0.98
N HIS A 59 4.63 24.71 0.74
CA HIS A 59 5.61 24.88 -0.33
C HIS A 59 4.93 24.89 -1.72
N GLN A 60 4.01 23.95 -1.99
CA GLN A 60 3.29 23.89 -3.27
C GLN A 60 2.45 25.13 -3.54
N VAL A 61 1.82 25.72 -2.50
CA VAL A 61 1.07 26.98 -2.62
C VAL A 61 2.00 28.13 -2.95
N ALA A 62 3.12 28.24 -2.25
CA ALA A 62 4.09 29.30 -2.47
C ALA A 62 4.74 29.21 -3.86
N ASP A 63 5.10 28.00 -4.32
CA ASP A 63 5.66 27.78 -5.65
C ASP A 63 4.65 28.10 -6.77
N ALA A 64 3.40 27.68 -6.61
CA ALA A 64 2.34 28.00 -7.56
C ALA A 64 2.12 29.52 -7.68
N ALA A 65 2.07 30.22 -6.55
CA ALA A 65 1.91 31.68 -6.53
C ALA A 65 3.12 32.41 -7.14
N ALA A 66 4.34 31.97 -6.83
CA ALA A 66 5.57 32.59 -7.36
C ALA A 66 5.71 32.43 -8.88
N ASN A 67 5.14 31.37 -9.47
CA ASN A 67 5.24 31.06 -10.89
C ASN A 67 3.94 31.28 -11.68
N ASP A 68 2.96 31.96 -11.11
CA ASP A 68 1.63 32.20 -11.71
C ASP A 68 0.99 30.91 -12.28
N ARG A 69 1.11 29.80 -11.53
CA ARG A 69 0.58 28.49 -11.92
C ARG A 69 -0.76 28.21 -11.25
N PRO A 70 -1.75 27.70 -11.98
CA PRO A 70 -2.96 27.20 -11.34
C PRO A 70 -2.63 25.95 -10.53
N ARG A 71 -2.94 25.96 -9.24
CA ARG A 71 -2.65 24.84 -8.36
C ARG A 71 -3.69 23.71 -8.46
N GLY A 72 -4.92 24.05 -8.82
CA GLY A 72 -6.05 23.11 -8.83
C GLY A 72 -6.66 22.88 -7.45
N ASN A 73 -7.70 22.05 -7.40
CA ASN A 73 -8.37 21.67 -6.15
C ASN A 73 -7.66 20.52 -5.39
N LEU A 74 -6.54 20.01 -5.91
CA LEU A 74 -5.70 18.95 -5.37
C LEU A 74 -6.41 17.62 -5.08
N SER A 75 -7.50 17.33 -5.75
CA SER A 75 -8.19 16.05 -5.61
C SER A 75 -8.18 15.28 -6.92
N ASP A 76 -7.44 14.19 -6.94
CA ASP A 76 -7.40 13.29 -8.09
C ASP A 76 -8.73 12.51 -8.28
N LEU A 77 -9.64 12.62 -7.34
CA LEU A 77 -10.99 12.09 -7.48
C LEU A 77 -11.87 12.97 -8.36
N TYR A 78 -11.59 14.29 -8.44
CA TYR A 78 -12.44 15.24 -9.15
C TYR A 78 -12.69 14.88 -10.61
N PRO A 79 -11.67 14.56 -11.44
CA PRO A 79 -11.88 14.15 -12.83
C PRO A 79 -12.76 12.90 -12.95
N ARG A 80 -12.66 11.98 -12.00
CA ARG A 80 -13.42 10.70 -11.99
C ARG A 80 -14.87 10.95 -11.58
N TRP A 81 -15.09 11.80 -10.58
CA TRP A 81 -16.43 12.18 -10.14
C TRP A 81 -17.17 13.00 -11.22
N LEU A 82 -16.51 14.01 -11.80
CA LEU A 82 -17.14 14.81 -12.86
C LEU A 82 -17.44 13.96 -14.09
N GLY A 83 -16.47 13.12 -14.54
CA GLY A 83 -16.70 12.20 -15.65
C GLY A 83 -17.85 11.22 -15.40
N ALA A 84 -17.97 10.68 -14.17
CA ALA A 84 -19.09 9.82 -13.78
C ALA A 84 -20.42 10.58 -13.81
N ARG A 85 -20.46 11.81 -13.30
CA ARG A 85 -21.65 12.66 -13.32
C ARG A 85 -22.08 12.98 -14.76
N GLU A 86 -21.14 13.38 -15.62
CA GLU A 86 -21.45 13.71 -17.01
C GLU A 86 -21.97 12.50 -17.77
N LEU A 87 -21.40 11.32 -17.55
CA LEU A 87 -21.87 10.09 -18.20
C LEU A 87 -23.25 9.65 -17.68
N LEU A 88 -23.40 9.53 -16.36
CA LEU A 88 -24.60 8.91 -15.78
C LEU A 88 -25.81 9.87 -15.74
N SER A 89 -25.60 11.18 -15.53
CA SER A 89 -26.69 12.16 -15.42
C SER A 89 -26.98 12.87 -16.74
N HIS A 90 -25.95 13.13 -17.57
CA HIS A 90 -26.10 13.91 -18.80
C HIS A 90 -25.85 13.10 -20.08
N ARG A 91 -25.46 11.82 -19.95
CA ARG A 91 -25.13 10.90 -21.07
C ARG A 91 -24.02 11.43 -21.98
N ARG A 92 -23.10 12.22 -21.43
CA ARG A 92 -21.95 12.76 -22.15
C ARG A 92 -20.75 11.85 -22.00
N ASN A 93 -19.96 11.71 -23.06
CA ASN A 93 -18.77 10.88 -23.07
C ASN A 93 -17.68 11.46 -22.14
N PRO A 94 -17.25 10.76 -21.05
CA PRO A 94 -16.28 11.29 -20.13
C PRO A 94 -14.85 11.41 -20.72
N TYR A 95 -14.58 10.76 -21.85
CA TYR A 95 -13.31 10.84 -22.57
C TYR A 95 -13.28 11.93 -23.65
N SER A 96 -14.38 12.71 -23.83
CA SER A 96 -14.41 13.76 -24.84
C SER A 96 -13.61 14.98 -24.41
N ASP A 97 -13.19 15.78 -25.40
CA ASP A 97 -12.45 17.03 -25.17
C ASP A 97 -13.31 18.05 -24.40
N GLU A 98 -14.63 18.10 -24.66
CA GLU A 98 -15.54 19.00 -23.95
C GLU A 98 -15.58 18.71 -22.46
N VAL A 99 -15.76 17.42 -22.08
CA VAL A 99 -15.76 17.01 -20.67
C VAL A 99 -14.39 17.21 -20.06
N SER A 100 -13.31 16.95 -20.80
CA SER A 100 -11.93 17.21 -20.36
C SER A 100 -11.69 18.69 -20.06
N LEU A 101 -12.23 19.63 -20.89
CA LEU A 101 -12.17 21.07 -20.64
C LEU A 101 -12.97 21.47 -19.39
N GLU A 102 -14.12 20.86 -19.14
CA GLU A 102 -14.91 21.09 -17.93
C GLU A 102 -14.18 20.59 -16.68
N ILE A 103 -13.53 19.40 -16.78
CA ILE A 103 -12.66 18.88 -15.71
C ILE A 103 -11.55 19.90 -15.42
N GLN A 104 -10.86 20.43 -16.43
CA GLN A 104 -9.79 21.43 -16.26
C GLN A 104 -10.32 22.69 -15.57
N LYS A 105 -11.44 23.24 -16.04
CA LYS A 105 -12.06 24.44 -15.44
C LYS A 105 -12.41 24.21 -13.97
N GLY A 106 -12.98 23.07 -13.62
CA GLY A 106 -13.33 22.78 -12.24
C GLY A 106 -12.11 22.45 -11.36
N TYR A 107 -11.09 21.79 -11.93
CA TYR A 107 -9.89 21.40 -11.19
C TYR A 107 -8.91 22.57 -11.03
N TYR A 108 -8.63 23.33 -12.11
CA TYR A 108 -7.64 24.41 -12.12
C TYR A 108 -8.26 25.82 -11.99
N GLY A 109 -9.59 25.92 -12.00
CA GLY A 109 -10.29 27.19 -12.04
C GLY A 109 -10.36 27.82 -13.44
N ARG A 110 -9.65 27.28 -14.44
CA ARG A 110 -9.67 27.68 -15.85
C ARG A 110 -9.25 26.52 -16.77
N ALA A 111 -9.53 26.65 -18.05
CA ALA A 111 -8.92 25.78 -19.05
C ALA A 111 -7.41 26.04 -19.14
N LEU A 112 -6.63 24.98 -19.36
CA LEU A 112 -5.18 25.10 -19.58
C LEU A 112 -4.91 25.57 -21.01
N ASP A 113 -3.90 26.42 -21.15
CA ASP A 113 -3.41 26.92 -22.43
C ASP A 113 -2.03 26.30 -22.72
N PRO A 114 -1.93 25.44 -23.76
CA PRO A 114 -0.65 24.81 -24.12
C PRO A 114 0.46 25.82 -24.50
N ALA A 115 0.08 27.03 -24.90
CA ALA A 115 1.02 28.09 -25.28
C ALA A 115 1.57 28.83 -24.03
N ARG A 116 0.98 28.63 -22.85
CA ARG A 116 1.40 29.30 -21.62
C ARG A 116 2.46 28.46 -20.88
N PRO A 117 3.72 28.91 -20.76
CA PRO A 117 4.81 28.13 -20.20
C PRO A 117 4.61 27.71 -18.72
N GLY A 118 3.79 28.49 -17.98
CA GLY A 118 3.49 28.25 -16.58
C GLY A 118 2.37 27.21 -16.34
N ASP A 119 1.64 26.81 -17.36
CA ASP A 119 0.52 25.88 -17.19
C ASP A 119 1.00 24.44 -16.94
N PRO A 120 0.31 23.69 -16.05
CA PRO A 120 0.60 22.28 -15.81
C PRO A 120 0.50 21.46 -17.09
N LYS A 121 1.43 20.55 -17.31
CA LYS A 121 1.37 19.61 -18.45
C LYS A 121 0.25 18.58 -18.26
N ASP A 122 -0.11 18.27 -17.01
CA ASP A 122 -1.17 17.32 -16.68
C ASP A 122 -2.55 17.94 -16.95
N ARG A 123 -3.19 17.42 -17.98
CA ARG A 123 -4.51 17.90 -18.44
C ARG A 123 -5.68 17.42 -17.58
N GLN A 124 -5.45 16.58 -16.56
CA GLN A 124 -6.51 16.09 -15.66
C GLN A 124 -7.71 15.44 -16.36
N GLY A 125 -7.51 14.69 -17.45
CA GLY A 125 -8.57 13.99 -18.16
C GLY A 125 -9.11 12.75 -17.40
N PHE A 126 -10.25 12.23 -17.86
CA PHE A 126 -10.82 10.97 -17.39
C PHE A 126 -10.03 9.78 -17.98
N ALA A 127 -8.98 9.32 -17.30
CA ALA A 127 -8.07 8.24 -17.74
C ALA A 127 -8.24 6.95 -16.94
N TYR A 128 -9.48 6.50 -16.75
CA TYR A 128 -9.84 5.28 -16.02
C TYR A 128 -10.78 4.41 -16.85
N PRO A 129 -10.83 3.07 -16.62
CA PRO A 129 -11.88 2.25 -17.22
C PRO A 129 -13.25 2.79 -16.86
N VAL A 130 -14.17 2.84 -17.83
CA VAL A 130 -15.48 3.48 -17.61
C VAL A 130 -16.26 2.88 -16.44
N TYR A 131 -16.08 1.59 -16.14
CA TYR A 131 -16.79 0.96 -15.02
C TYR A 131 -16.42 1.55 -13.63
N VAL A 132 -15.41 2.41 -13.52
CA VAL A 132 -15.18 3.20 -12.28
C VAL A 132 -16.37 4.09 -11.93
N VAL A 133 -17.17 4.48 -12.92
CA VAL A 133 -18.35 5.33 -12.71
C VAL A 133 -19.39 4.64 -11.83
N PHE A 134 -19.48 3.31 -11.83
CA PHE A 134 -20.43 2.60 -10.98
C PHE A 134 -20.08 2.71 -9.48
N LEU A 135 -18.79 2.82 -9.16
CA LEU A 135 -18.35 3.13 -7.79
C LEU A 135 -18.82 4.52 -7.35
N LEU A 136 -18.84 5.48 -8.26
CA LEU A 136 -19.17 6.88 -7.99
C LEU A 136 -20.65 7.21 -8.23
N ALA A 137 -21.41 6.29 -8.83
CA ALA A 137 -22.81 6.49 -9.19
C ALA A 137 -23.69 7.04 -8.05
N PRO A 138 -23.62 6.50 -6.80
CA PRO A 138 -24.42 7.02 -5.69
C PRO A 138 -24.08 8.47 -5.29
N LEU A 139 -22.94 8.96 -5.74
CA LEU A 139 -22.36 10.25 -5.32
C LEU A 139 -22.44 11.34 -6.40
N THR A 140 -22.93 11.01 -7.59
CA THR A 140 -22.97 11.95 -8.72
C THR A 140 -23.96 13.11 -8.50
N GLY A 141 -24.98 12.92 -7.68
CA GLY A 141 -25.95 13.97 -7.30
C GLY A 141 -25.47 14.91 -6.18
N LEU A 142 -24.34 14.57 -5.51
CA LEU A 142 -23.82 15.36 -4.41
C LEU A 142 -22.84 16.44 -4.89
N SER A 143 -22.61 17.48 -4.05
CA SER A 143 -21.54 18.44 -4.30
C SER A 143 -20.18 17.74 -4.20
N PHE A 144 -19.18 18.20 -4.99
CA PHE A 144 -17.85 17.61 -4.93
C PHE A 144 -17.21 17.69 -3.53
N HIS A 145 -17.46 18.77 -2.79
CA HIS A 145 -16.97 18.92 -1.42
C HIS A 145 -17.50 17.80 -0.50
N THR A 146 -18.77 17.44 -0.61
CA THR A 146 -19.37 16.33 0.15
C THR A 146 -18.74 15.01 -0.23
N VAL A 147 -18.54 14.76 -1.53
CA VAL A 147 -17.87 13.55 -2.05
C VAL A 147 -16.43 13.47 -1.57
N GLN A 148 -15.71 14.58 -1.59
CA GLN A 148 -14.33 14.68 -1.12
C GLN A 148 -14.22 14.31 0.38
N LEU A 149 -15.11 14.85 1.21
CA LEU A 149 -15.15 14.55 2.65
C LEU A 149 -15.51 13.09 2.91
N PHE A 150 -16.46 12.52 2.16
CA PHE A 150 -16.82 11.10 2.25
C PHE A 150 -15.62 10.21 1.90
N PHE A 151 -14.94 10.46 0.78
CA PHE A 151 -13.76 9.70 0.38
C PHE A 151 -12.59 9.88 1.34
N TYR A 152 -12.41 11.05 1.92
CA TYR A 152 -11.38 11.28 2.92
C TYR A 152 -11.50 10.28 4.09
N TRP A 153 -12.69 10.17 4.68
CA TRP A 153 -12.93 9.25 5.79
C TRP A 153 -12.96 7.78 5.35
N LEU A 154 -13.54 7.49 4.20
CA LEU A 154 -13.54 6.16 3.63
C LEU A 154 -12.12 5.64 3.41
N LEU A 155 -11.23 6.44 2.85
CA LEU A 155 -9.85 6.03 2.59
C LEU A 155 -9.04 5.88 3.88
N ILE A 156 -9.30 6.68 4.92
CA ILE A 156 -8.72 6.45 6.26
C ILE A 156 -9.15 5.08 6.78
N ALA A 157 -10.44 4.78 6.78
CA ALA A 157 -10.96 3.51 7.26
C ALA A 157 -10.43 2.31 6.47
N LEU A 158 -10.42 2.40 5.13
CA LEU A 158 -9.90 1.35 4.25
C LEU A 158 -8.40 1.15 4.43
N THR A 159 -7.62 2.23 4.55
CA THR A 159 -6.17 2.15 4.78
C THR A 159 -5.87 1.50 6.14
N ALA A 160 -6.60 1.86 7.19
CA ALA A 160 -6.49 1.19 8.48
C ALA A 160 -6.85 -0.30 8.40
N ALA A 161 -7.92 -0.64 7.66
CA ALA A 161 -8.36 -2.01 7.47
C ALA A 161 -7.37 -2.88 6.66
N THR A 162 -6.52 -2.29 5.82
CA THR A 162 -5.50 -3.06 5.08
C THR A 162 -4.57 -3.83 6.00
N VAL A 163 -4.23 -3.29 7.18
CA VAL A 163 -3.33 -3.93 8.14
C VAL A 163 -3.90 -5.27 8.63
N PRO A 164 -5.07 -5.34 9.31
CA PRO A 164 -5.61 -6.63 9.76
C PRO A 164 -5.94 -7.58 8.60
N LEU A 165 -6.32 -7.07 7.40
CA LEU A 165 -6.57 -7.90 6.23
C LEU A 165 -5.27 -8.58 5.76
N TRP A 166 -4.16 -7.84 5.66
CA TRP A 166 -2.86 -8.43 5.33
C TRP A 166 -2.34 -9.36 6.41
N LEU A 167 -2.48 -9.03 7.70
CA LEU A 167 -2.12 -9.92 8.79
C LEU A 167 -2.88 -11.26 8.69
N ARG A 168 -4.17 -11.21 8.35
CA ARG A 168 -4.98 -12.40 8.08
C ARG A 168 -4.44 -13.19 6.88
N ALA A 169 -4.14 -12.51 5.76
CA ALA A 169 -3.63 -13.13 4.55
C ALA A 169 -2.26 -13.80 4.75
N LEU A 170 -1.42 -13.20 5.60
CA LEU A 170 -0.09 -13.69 5.96
C LEU A 170 -0.10 -14.72 7.09
N GLY A 171 -1.26 -15.05 7.69
CA GLY A 171 -1.35 -15.97 8.82
C GLY A 171 -0.67 -15.46 10.09
N TRP A 172 -0.38 -14.16 10.20
CA TRP A 172 0.32 -13.59 11.34
C TRP A 172 -0.64 -12.98 12.36
N ARG A 173 -0.47 -13.35 13.63
CA ARG A 173 -1.32 -12.91 14.75
C ARG A 173 -0.49 -12.20 15.82
N PRO A 174 -0.01 -10.98 15.55
CA PRO A 174 0.72 -10.20 16.54
C PRO A 174 -0.23 -9.71 17.65
N PRO A 175 0.30 -9.26 18.81
CA PRO A 175 -0.52 -8.72 19.88
C PRO A 175 -1.27 -7.45 19.42
N PRO A 176 -2.47 -7.14 19.98
CA PRO A 176 -3.32 -6.03 19.54
C PRO A 176 -2.60 -4.67 19.48
N ILE A 177 -1.69 -4.42 20.41
CA ILE A 177 -0.91 -3.18 20.44
C ILE A 177 0.05 -3.08 19.24
N ALA A 178 0.64 -4.18 18.78
CA ALA A 178 1.46 -4.19 17.57
C ALA A 178 0.60 -3.91 16.31
N ILE A 179 -0.64 -4.40 16.28
CA ILE A 179 -1.60 -4.06 15.23
C ILE A 179 -1.90 -2.55 15.25
N ALA A 180 -2.15 -1.98 16.44
CA ALA A 180 -2.39 -0.54 16.59
C ALA A 180 -1.18 0.29 16.13
N ILE A 181 0.05 -0.11 16.48
CA ILE A 181 1.29 0.51 16.00
C ILE A 181 1.37 0.44 14.47
N ALA A 182 1.14 -0.74 13.88
CA ALA A 182 1.17 -0.92 12.43
C ALA A 182 0.12 -0.05 11.72
N ILE A 183 -1.10 0.05 12.26
CA ILE A 183 -2.15 0.94 11.73
C ILE A 183 -1.71 2.41 11.81
N ALA A 184 -1.20 2.86 12.97
CA ALA A 184 -0.74 4.23 13.17
C ALA A 184 0.38 4.59 12.19
N LEU A 185 1.40 3.75 12.04
CA LEU A 185 2.49 3.95 11.10
C LEU A 185 2.01 3.89 9.64
N THR A 186 1.08 3.00 9.30
CA THR A 186 0.52 2.95 7.95
C THR A 186 -0.24 4.24 7.62
N LEU A 187 -1.15 4.69 8.50
CA LEU A 187 -1.90 5.94 8.34
C LEU A 187 -1.01 7.18 8.38
N GLY A 188 0.12 7.13 9.07
CA GLY A 188 1.13 8.19 9.14
C GLY A 188 2.27 8.02 8.15
N SER A 189 2.16 7.18 7.14
CA SER A 189 3.16 7.05 6.08
C SER A 189 2.95 8.07 4.95
N VAL A 190 4.02 8.45 4.24
CA VAL A 190 3.92 9.33 3.06
C VAL A 190 2.90 8.80 2.05
N PRO A 191 2.92 7.50 1.68
CA PRO A 191 1.95 6.94 0.73
C PRO A 191 0.50 7.13 1.17
N ALA A 192 0.20 6.85 2.44
CA ALA A 192 -1.16 6.93 2.96
C ALA A 192 -1.63 8.38 3.09
N VAL A 193 -0.84 9.26 3.74
CA VAL A 193 -1.23 10.66 3.95
C VAL A 193 -1.44 11.36 2.62
N GLN A 194 -0.51 11.21 1.67
CA GLN A 194 -0.63 11.81 0.35
C GLN A 194 -1.83 11.24 -0.41
N GLY A 195 -2.03 9.91 -0.40
CA GLY A 195 -3.14 9.26 -1.07
C GLY A 195 -4.51 9.67 -0.49
N ILE A 196 -4.63 9.82 0.84
CA ILE A 196 -5.84 10.29 1.51
C ILE A 196 -6.13 11.76 1.14
N LYS A 197 -5.11 12.63 1.17
CA LYS A 197 -5.25 14.06 0.83
C LYS A 197 -5.66 14.28 -0.61
N LEU A 198 -5.17 13.47 -1.53
CA LEU A 198 -5.50 13.52 -2.95
C LEU A 198 -6.74 12.69 -3.32
N GLN A 199 -7.37 12.00 -2.38
CA GLN A 199 -8.46 11.00 -2.58
C GLN A 199 -8.11 9.98 -3.66
N GLN A 200 -6.90 9.43 -3.58
CA GLN A 200 -6.37 8.47 -4.55
C GLN A 200 -7.05 7.09 -4.47
N LEU A 201 -7.59 6.64 -5.59
CA LEU A 201 -8.18 5.30 -5.71
C LEU A 201 -7.13 4.18 -5.55
N SER A 202 -5.83 4.48 -5.53
CA SER A 202 -4.78 3.50 -5.20
C SER A 202 -4.97 2.89 -3.81
N LEU A 203 -5.43 3.69 -2.83
CA LEU A 203 -5.69 3.21 -1.47
C LEU A 203 -6.89 2.25 -1.43
N LEU A 204 -7.94 2.54 -2.21
CA LEU A 204 -9.06 1.63 -2.38
C LEU A 204 -8.61 0.32 -3.05
N VAL A 205 -7.80 0.39 -4.10
CA VAL A 205 -7.26 -0.80 -4.77
C VAL A 205 -6.40 -1.63 -3.82
N ALA A 206 -5.55 -0.98 -3.02
CA ALA A 206 -4.75 -1.68 -2.00
C ALA A 206 -5.63 -2.41 -0.97
N ALA A 207 -6.72 -1.78 -0.53
CA ALA A 207 -7.69 -2.40 0.38
C ALA A 207 -8.43 -3.57 -0.27
N LEU A 208 -8.83 -3.44 -1.55
CA LEU A 208 -9.45 -4.53 -2.31
C LEU A 208 -8.50 -5.71 -2.51
N LEU A 209 -7.23 -5.46 -2.82
CA LEU A 209 -6.22 -6.52 -2.93
C LEU A 209 -5.97 -7.22 -1.59
N ALA A 210 -5.91 -6.46 -0.48
CA ALA A 210 -5.80 -7.01 0.87
C ALA A 210 -7.04 -7.85 1.24
N GLY A 211 -8.24 -7.35 0.92
CA GLY A 211 -9.50 -8.08 1.13
C GLY A 211 -9.59 -9.37 0.31
N SER A 212 -9.18 -9.32 -0.96
CA SER A 212 -9.09 -10.51 -1.82
C SER A 212 -8.14 -11.55 -1.23
N ALA A 213 -6.92 -11.15 -0.84
CA ALA A 213 -5.94 -12.04 -0.23
C ALA A 213 -6.42 -12.63 1.11
N ALA A 214 -7.08 -11.82 1.96
CA ALA A 214 -7.67 -12.29 3.20
C ALA A 214 -8.82 -13.29 2.99
N CYS A 215 -9.66 -13.07 1.97
CA CYS A 215 -10.71 -14.02 1.56
C CYS A 215 -10.10 -15.33 1.07
N ILE A 216 -9.04 -15.29 0.25
CA ILE A 216 -8.33 -16.47 -0.24
C ILE A 216 -7.75 -17.26 0.92
N ALA A 217 -7.05 -16.60 1.85
CA ALA A 217 -6.48 -17.24 3.05
C ALA A 217 -7.55 -17.79 4.01
N SER A 218 -8.81 -17.35 3.88
CA SER A 218 -9.96 -17.83 4.64
C SER A 218 -10.84 -18.81 3.87
N GLU A 219 -10.37 -19.30 2.69
CA GLU A 219 -11.07 -20.24 1.80
C GLU A 219 -12.36 -19.69 1.15
N PHE A 220 -12.66 -18.40 1.29
CA PHE A 220 -13.75 -17.71 0.61
C PHE A 220 -13.36 -17.33 -0.83
N LEU A 221 -12.98 -18.35 -1.63
CA LEU A 221 -12.37 -18.15 -2.95
C LEU A 221 -13.24 -17.35 -3.92
N PHE A 222 -14.56 -17.59 -3.95
CA PHE A 222 -15.47 -16.83 -4.81
C PHE A 222 -15.47 -15.34 -4.46
N CYS A 223 -15.60 -15.01 -3.18
CA CYS A 223 -15.52 -13.62 -2.70
C CYS A 223 -14.16 -13.01 -3.00
N GLY A 224 -13.07 -13.76 -2.80
CA GLY A 224 -11.72 -13.32 -3.15
C GLY A 224 -11.60 -12.93 -4.62
N GLY A 225 -12.13 -13.76 -5.53
CA GLY A 225 -12.18 -13.46 -6.96
C GLY A 225 -13.05 -12.25 -7.30
N ALA A 226 -14.22 -12.15 -6.69
CA ALA A 226 -15.14 -11.02 -6.89
C ALA A 226 -14.50 -9.69 -6.49
N ILE A 227 -13.84 -9.63 -5.32
CA ILE A 227 -13.13 -8.45 -4.83
C ILE A 227 -11.93 -8.13 -5.73
N LEU A 228 -11.22 -9.16 -6.21
CA LEU A 228 -10.09 -9.00 -7.13
C LEU A 228 -10.52 -8.34 -8.45
N ALA A 229 -11.70 -8.67 -8.97
CA ALA A 229 -12.26 -8.02 -10.17
C ALA A 229 -12.53 -6.52 -9.92
N LEU A 230 -13.06 -6.16 -8.74
CA LEU A 230 -13.26 -4.75 -8.37
C LEU A 230 -11.94 -3.97 -8.27
N ALA A 231 -10.83 -4.60 -7.90
CA ALA A 231 -9.53 -3.94 -7.82
C ALA A 231 -9.03 -3.45 -9.21
N THR A 232 -9.57 -3.99 -10.32
CA THR A 232 -9.19 -3.60 -11.69
C THR A 232 -9.62 -2.18 -12.08
N ILE A 233 -10.34 -1.45 -11.23
CA ILE A 233 -10.64 -0.01 -11.46
C ILE A 233 -9.38 0.84 -11.70
N LYS A 234 -8.22 0.39 -11.18
CA LYS A 234 -6.90 0.95 -11.50
C LYS A 234 -6.00 -0.18 -12.01
N PRO A 235 -6.15 -0.56 -13.30
CA PRO A 235 -5.60 -1.80 -13.83
C PRO A 235 -4.09 -1.92 -13.68
N GLN A 236 -3.34 -0.82 -13.85
CA GLN A 236 -1.87 -0.83 -13.72
C GLN A 236 -1.38 -1.29 -12.33
N LEU A 237 -2.19 -1.18 -11.28
CA LEU A 237 -1.84 -1.63 -9.94
C LEU A 237 -2.35 -3.06 -9.64
N ALA A 238 -3.46 -3.47 -10.27
CA ALA A 238 -4.11 -4.73 -9.97
C ALA A 238 -3.65 -5.89 -10.85
N TRP A 239 -3.39 -5.64 -12.16
CA TRP A 239 -3.18 -6.69 -13.14
C TRP A 239 -2.04 -7.67 -12.84
N PRO A 240 -0.86 -7.29 -12.32
CA PRO A 240 0.16 -8.28 -11.99
C PRO A 240 -0.32 -9.30 -10.95
N THR A 241 -1.02 -8.82 -9.92
CA THR A 241 -1.60 -9.69 -8.88
C THR A 241 -2.77 -10.51 -9.42
N VAL A 242 -3.64 -9.92 -10.26
CA VAL A 242 -4.74 -10.63 -10.93
C VAL A 242 -4.19 -11.78 -11.76
N LEU A 243 -3.23 -11.51 -12.64
CA LEU A 243 -2.64 -12.54 -13.50
C LEU A 243 -2.04 -13.68 -12.69
N TRP A 244 -1.25 -13.36 -11.67
CA TRP A 244 -0.65 -14.39 -10.84
C TRP A 244 -1.69 -15.23 -10.10
N LEU A 245 -2.69 -14.61 -9.46
CA LEU A 245 -3.74 -15.33 -8.73
C LEU A 245 -4.63 -16.19 -9.66
N LEU A 246 -4.88 -15.76 -10.90
CA LEU A 246 -5.59 -16.57 -11.88
C LEU A 246 -4.73 -17.77 -12.33
N VAL A 247 -3.44 -17.59 -12.59
CA VAL A 247 -2.51 -18.69 -12.87
C VAL A 247 -2.46 -19.66 -11.69
N TRP A 248 -2.31 -19.15 -10.46
CA TRP A 248 -2.35 -19.94 -9.23
C TRP A 248 -3.66 -20.75 -9.10
N ALA A 249 -4.79 -20.16 -9.44
CA ALA A 249 -6.08 -20.84 -9.37
C ALA A 249 -6.23 -21.92 -10.45
N VAL A 250 -5.73 -21.69 -11.67
CA VAL A 250 -5.80 -22.65 -12.78
C VAL A 250 -4.90 -23.88 -12.53
N THR A 251 -3.78 -23.72 -11.83
CA THR A 251 -2.86 -24.85 -11.54
C THR A 251 -3.47 -25.92 -10.61
N ASP A 252 -4.47 -25.57 -9.82
CA ASP A 252 -5.26 -26.50 -9.03
C ASP A 252 -6.76 -26.21 -9.23
N TRP A 253 -7.23 -26.46 -10.44
CA TRP A 253 -8.59 -26.14 -10.86
C TRP A 253 -9.67 -26.73 -9.99
N LYS A 254 -9.47 -27.97 -9.51
CA LYS A 254 -10.50 -28.68 -8.72
C LYS A 254 -10.83 -27.94 -7.44
N THR A 255 -9.83 -27.42 -6.72
CA THR A 255 -10.00 -26.75 -5.43
C THR A 255 -10.20 -25.25 -5.59
N ARG A 256 -9.54 -24.60 -6.59
CA ARG A 256 -9.42 -23.14 -6.69
C ARG A 256 -10.31 -22.49 -7.74
N ARG A 257 -11.07 -23.24 -8.56
CA ARG A 257 -11.94 -22.71 -9.63
C ARG A 257 -12.95 -21.66 -9.19
N ARG A 258 -13.39 -21.71 -7.91
CA ARG A 258 -14.32 -20.71 -7.35
C ARG A 258 -13.76 -19.29 -7.41
N LEU A 259 -12.44 -19.11 -7.28
CA LEU A 259 -11.80 -17.79 -7.43
C LEU A 259 -11.98 -17.27 -8.87
N VAL A 260 -11.70 -18.11 -9.86
CA VAL A 260 -11.86 -17.75 -11.27
C VAL A 260 -13.31 -17.42 -11.59
N PHE A 261 -14.27 -18.20 -11.07
CA PHE A 261 -15.70 -17.92 -11.28
C PHE A 261 -16.13 -16.60 -10.62
N GLY A 262 -15.67 -16.30 -9.39
CA GLY A 262 -15.96 -15.04 -8.72
C GLY A 262 -15.39 -13.84 -9.50
N PHE A 263 -14.15 -13.95 -9.96
CA PHE A 263 -13.51 -12.93 -10.80
C PHE A 263 -14.26 -12.76 -12.13
N ALA A 264 -14.52 -13.84 -12.85
CA ALA A 264 -15.18 -13.81 -14.16
C ALA A 264 -16.61 -13.25 -14.06
N ALA A 265 -17.37 -13.63 -13.04
CA ALA A 265 -18.74 -13.15 -12.84
C ALA A 265 -18.80 -11.63 -12.68
N ILE A 266 -17.99 -11.08 -11.76
CA ILE A 266 -17.97 -9.63 -11.51
C ILE A 266 -17.33 -8.89 -12.69
N MET A 267 -16.23 -9.40 -13.25
CA MET A 267 -15.60 -8.75 -14.39
C MET A 267 -16.53 -8.71 -15.60
N SER A 268 -17.23 -9.81 -15.92
CA SER A 268 -18.21 -9.84 -17.01
C SER A 268 -19.35 -8.86 -16.74
N ALA A 269 -19.87 -8.79 -15.52
CA ALA A 269 -20.91 -7.84 -15.15
C ALA A 269 -20.45 -6.39 -15.35
N LEU A 270 -19.22 -6.05 -14.90
CA LEU A 270 -18.61 -4.73 -15.07
C LEU A 270 -18.42 -4.38 -16.56
N LEU A 271 -17.92 -5.33 -17.37
CA LEU A 271 -17.68 -5.11 -18.79
C LEU A 271 -19.00 -4.93 -19.56
N VAL A 272 -20.00 -5.78 -19.30
CA VAL A 272 -21.32 -5.68 -19.92
C VAL A 272 -22.01 -4.36 -19.54
N ALA A 273 -22.03 -4.03 -18.26
CA ALA A 273 -22.60 -2.76 -17.81
C ALA A 273 -21.86 -1.54 -18.39
N ALA A 274 -20.53 -1.61 -18.49
CA ALA A 274 -19.71 -0.57 -19.09
C ALA A 274 -20.02 -0.38 -20.57
N GLU A 275 -20.13 -1.47 -21.33
CA GLU A 275 -20.49 -1.41 -22.76
C GLU A 275 -21.92 -0.90 -22.98
N TRP A 276 -22.84 -1.27 -22.07
CA TRP A 276 -24.22 -0.78 -22.13
C TRP A 276 -24.33 0.73 -21.88
N VAL A 277 -23.55 1.27 -20.94
CA VAL A 277 -23.59 2.69 -20.59
C VAL A 277 -22.80 3.55 -21.60
N LEU A 278 -21.68 3.05 -22.12
CA LEU A 278 -20.83 3.74 -23.10
C LEU A 278 -20.30 2.74 -24.14
N PRO A 279 -21.06 2.47 -25.23
CA PRO A 279 -20.64 1.56 -26.28
C PRO A 279 -19.26 1.94 -26.87
N GLY A 280 -18.37 0.94 -27.03
CA GLY A 280 -17.03 1.16 -27.57
C GLY A 280 -16.04 1.82 -26.60
N TRP A 281 -16.35 1.87 -25.31
CA TRP A 281 -15.56 2.55 -24.28
C TRP A 281 -14.10 2.09 -24.21
N ILE A 282 -13.82 0.80 -24.53
CA ILE A 282 -12.44 0.27 -24.49
C ILE A 282 -11.52 1.04 -25.41
N LYS A 283 -11.98 1.35 -26.64
CA LYS A 283 -11.20 2.14 -27.61
C LYS A 283 -10.95 3.56 -27.11
N MET A 284 -11.98 4.18 -26.50
CA MET A 284 -11.88 5.52 -25.93
C MET A 284 -10.92 5.56 -24.74
N PHE A 285 -11.03 4.59 -23.85
CA PHE A 285 -10.13 4.43 -22.71
C PHE A 285 -8.66 4.26 -23.14
N LEU A 286 -8.40 3.39 -24.12
CA LEU A 286 -7.04 3.22 -24.65
C LEU A 286 -6.52 4.50 -25.31
N GLY A 287 -7.39 5.26 -25.97
CA GLY A 287 -7.07 6.60 -26.49
C GLY A 287 -6.69 7.58 -25.38
N ALA A 288 -7.49 7.63 -24.31
CA ALA A 288 -7.22 8.49 -23.14
C ALA A 288 -5.91 8.12 -22.44
N ILE A 289 -5.59 6.82 -22.29
CA ILE A 289 -4.31 6.38 -21.75
C ILE A 289 -3.14 6.85 -22.62
N ARG A 290 -3.24 6.70 -23.94
CA ARG A 290 -2.18 7.17 -24.87
C ARG A 290 -1.95 8.66 -24.74
N GLN A 291 -3.01 9.47 -24.69
CA GLN A 291 -2.91 10.91 -24.45
C GLN A 291 -2.29 11.22 -23.09
N TYR A 292 -2.69 10.51 -22.05
CA TYR A 292 -2.13 10.65 -20.69
C TYR A 292 -0.62 10.41 -20.70
N HIS A 293 -0.16 9.38 -21.40
CA HIS A 293 1.26 9.06 -21.54
C HIS A 293 2.09 10.11 -22.31
N GLN A 294 1.47 10.91 -23.18
CA GLN A 294 2.16 11.93 -23.95
C GLN A 294 2.61 13.14 -23.12
N TYR A 295 1.89 13.44 -22.03
CA TYR A 295 2.18 14.61 -21.19
C TYR A 295 2.66 14.28 -19.79
N THR A 296 2.61 13.01 -19.37
CA THR A 296 3.20 12.55 -18.12
C THR A 296 4.57 11.91 -18.38
N GLN A 297 5.51 12.11 -17.47
CA GLN A 297 6.76 11.37 -17.51
C GLN A 297 6.46 9.93 -17.11
N ASN A 298 6.63 8.98 -18.07
CA ASN A 298 6.32 7.56 -17.88
C ASN A 298 7.50 6.80 -17.24
N GLU A 299 8.18 7.41 -16.29
CA GLU A 299 9.31 6.77 -15.62
C GLU A 299 8.82 5.97 -14.42
N SER A 300 9.19 4.69 -14.40
CA SER A 300 9.04 3.81 -13.24
C SER A 300 10.03 4.19 -12.12
N VAL A 301 9.90 3.57 -10.95
CA VAL A 301 10.90 3.70 -9.87
C VAL A 301 12.29 3.31 -10.36
N LEU A 302 12.39 2.22 -11.14
CA LEU A 302 13.67 1.74 -11.67
C LEU A 302 14.26 2.70 -12.71
N ASP A 303 13.43 3.27 -13.58
CA ASP A 303 13.89 4.26 -14.57
C ASP A 303 14.48 5.48 -13.87
N GLN A 304 13.80 6.02 -12.85
CA GLN A 304 14.27 7.19 -12.13
C GLN A 304 15.57 6.95 -11.37
N LEU A 305 15.70 5.78 -10.70
CA LEU A 305 16.93 5.41 -10.00
C LEU A 305 18.11 5.27 -10.94
N VAL A 306 17.92 4.59 -12.06
CA VAL A 306 19.02 4.32 -13.00
C VAL A 306 19.37 5.57 -13.79
N ASN A 307 18.38 6.35 -14.21
CA ASN A 307 18.63 7.64 -14.89
C ASN A 307 19.39 8.61 -13.97
N TRP A 308 19.09 8.59 -12.67
CA TRP A 308 19.84 9.36 -11.69
C TRP A 308 21.31 8.90 -11.55
N ALA A 309 21.55 7.57 -11.59
CA ALA A 309 22.87 6.99 -11.31
C ALA A 309 23.77 6.88 -12.55
N MET A 310 23.21 6.51 -13.72
CA MET A 310 23.99 6.11 -14.91
C MET A 310 23.52 6.76 -16.21
N GLY A 311 22.33 7.35 -16.24
CA GLY A 311 21.70 7.84 -17.47
C GLY A 311 21.24 6.70 -18.41
N GLY A 312 20.43 7.03 -19.41
CA GLY A 312 20.02 6.10 -20.47
C GLY A 312 18.86 5.15 -20.13
N HIS A 313 18.77 4.02 -20.86
CA HIS A 313 17.65 3.07 -20.77
C HIS A 313 17.86 1.93 -19.76
N GLY A 314 18.82 2.04 -18.85
CA GLY A 314 19.17 0.98 -17.90
C GLY A 314 18.02 0.58 -16.97
N GLY A 315 17.12 1.51 -16.61
CA GLY A 315 15.95 1.23 -15.76
C GLY A 315 14.97 0.28 -16.43
N GLN A 316 14.72 0.41 -17.72
CA GLN A 316 13.84 -0.49 -18.46
C GLN A 316 14.43 -1.92 -18.52
N ILE A 317 15.74 -2.05 -18.71
CA ILE A 317 16.43 -3.35 -18.71
C ILE A 317 16.31 -4.01 -17.34
N LEU A 318 16.57 -3.28 -16.25
CA LEU A 318 16.38 -3.79 -14.90
C LEU A 318 14.93 -4.15 -14.60
N GLY A 319 13.97 -3.38 -15.12
CA GLY A 319 12.55 -3.68 -15.04
C GLY A 319 12.20 -5.02 -15.70
N VAL A 320 12.72 -5.28 -16.89
CA VAL A 320 12.55 -6.57 -17.60
C VAL A 320 13.19 -7.70 -16.80
N ILE A 321 14.41 -7.52 -16.28
CA ILE A 321 15.08 -8.53 -15.43
C ILE A 321 14.27 -8.82 -14.18
N ALA A 322 13.77 -7.79 -13.49
CA ALA A 322 12.92 -7.96 -12.31
C ALA A 322 11.62 -8.70 -12.63
N CYS A 323 10.98 -8.39 -13.77
CA CYS A 323 9.79 -9.10 -14.25
C CYS A 323 10.06 -10.58 -14.53
N VAL A 324 11.14 -10.89 -15.23
CA VAL A 324 11.53 -12.28 -15.54
C VAL A 324 11.86 -13.05 -14.26
N ALA A 325 12.69 -12.48 -13.38
CA ALA A 325 13.03 -13.11 -12.10
C ALA A 325 11.79 -13.37 -11.24
N SER A 326 10.88 -12.40 -11.17
CA SER A 326 9.61 -12.56 -10.45
C SER A 326 8.70 -13.60 -11.11
N ALA A 327 8.61 -13.62 -12.44
CA ALA A 327 7.79 -14.61 -13.16
C ALA A 327 8.29 -16.03 -12.90
N LEU A 328 9.61 -16.26 -12.89
CA LEU A 328 10.21 -17.56 -12.55
C LEU A 328 9.91 -17.97 -11.11
N LEU A 329 10.07 -17.05 -10.15
CA LEU A 329 9.73 -17.31 -8.76
C LEU A 329 8.24 -17.65 -8.60
N LEU A 330 7.37 -16.79 -9.12
CA LEU A 330 5.91 -16.94 -9.04
C LEU A 330 5.43 -18.23 -9.73
N TRP A 331 6.10 -18.64 -10.82
CA TRP A 331 5.82 -19.91 -11.47
C TRP A 331 6.15 -21.10 -10.59
N ASN A 332 7.27 -21.05 -9.86
CA ASN A 332 7.64 -22.12 -8.90
C ASN A 332 6.65 -22.18 -7.73
N LEU A 333 6.18 -21.03 -7.25
CA LEU A 333 5.27 -20.91 -6.11
C LEU A 333 3.77 -21.04 -6.47
N ARG A 334 3.41 -21.29 -7.74
CA ARG A 334 2.01 -21.34 -8.20
C ARG A 334 1.18 -22.48 -7.61
N ARG A 335 1.78 -23.48 -7.00
CA ARG A 335 1.09 -24.63 -6.40
C ARG A 335 0.92 -24.53 -4.90
N GLU A 336 1.54 -23.55 -4.28
CA GLU A 336 1.55 -23.39 -2.83
C GLU A 336 0.16 -23.13 -2.27
N ALA A 337 -0.06 -23.58 -1.03
CA ALA A 337 -1.34 -23.44 -0.36
C ALA A 337 -1.58 -21.99 0.10
N PRO A 338 -2.85 -21.51 0.13
CA PRO A 338 -3.16 -20.23 0.74
C PRO A 338 -2.74 -20.24 2.21
N GLY A 339 -2.12 -19.13 2.66
CA GLY A 339 -1.63 -19.00 4.04
C GLY A 339 -0.27 -19.65 4.32
N SER A 340 0.36 -20.34 3.34
CA SER A 340 1.76 -20.75 3.46
C SER A 340 2.72 -19.57 3.38
N ASP A 341 3.93 -19.73 3.88
CA ASP A 341 4.97 -18.72 3.82
C ASP A 341 5.38 -18.42 2.38
N GLU A 342 5.37 -19.44 1.54
CA GLU A 342 5.65 -19.34 0.11
C GLU A 342 4.58 -18.55 -0.64
N PHE A 343 3.29 -18.76 -0.30
CA PHE A 343 2.20 -17.97 -0.87
C PHE A 343 2.27 -16.50 -0.41
N ALA A 344 2.59 -16.27 0.86
CA ALA A 344 2.82 -14.93 1.41
C ALA A 344 4.00 -14.22 0.71
N ALA A 345 5.11 -14.93 0.49
CA ALA A 345 6.26 -14.43 -0.23
C ALA A 345 5.93 -14.09 -1.70
N ALA A 346 5.11 -14.90 -2.36
CA ALA A 346 4.65 -14.64 -3.72
C ALA A 346 3.79 -13.37 -3.79
N LEU A 347 2.85 -13.17 -2.85
CA LEU A 347 2.08 -11.92 -2.74
C LEU A 347 2.98 -10.71 -2.50
N ALA A 348 3.95 -10.83 -1.59
CA ALA A 348 4.93 -9.77 -1.33
C ALA A 348 5.73 -9.42 -2.58
N ALA A 349 6.21 -10.43 -3.31
CA ALA A 349 7.02 -10.24 -4.52
C ALA A 349 6.22 -9.57 -5.64
N VAL A 350 5.00 -10.04 -5.96
CA VAL A 350 4.20 -9.49 -7.06
C VAL A 350 3.76 -8.05 -6.80
N LEU A 351 3.39 -7.72 -5.55
CA LEU A 351 2.95 -6.37 -5.19
C LEU A 351 4.13 -5.39 -5.17
N THR A 352 5.29 -5.83 -4.69
CA THR A 352 6.50 -5.00 -4.71
C THR A 352 7.00 -4.80 -6.15
N LEU A 353 6.99 -5.86 -6.98
CA LEU A 353 7.27 -5.74 -8.42
C LEU A 353 6.35 -4.73 -9.08
N THR A 354 5.04 -4.77 -8.77
CA THR A 354 4.07 -3.80 -9.31
C THR A 354 4.51 -2.36 -9.04
N VAL A 355 4.96 -2.05 -7.81
CA VAL A 355 5.44 -0.71 -7.46
C VAL A 355 6.71 -0.34 -8.22
N LEU A 356 7.60 -1.31 -8.47
CA LEU A 356 8.87 -1.07 -9.18
C LEU A 356 8.69 -0.74 -10.66
N VAL A 357 7.76 -1.44 -11.32
CA VAL A 357 7.62 -1.41 -12.79
C VAL A 357 6.45 -0.58 -13.29
N VAL A 358 5.52 -0.17 -12.40
CA VAL A 358 4.38 0.64 -12.83
C VAL A 358 4.87 1.93 -13.48
N PRO A 359 4.44 2.21 -14.73
CA PRO A 359 4.77 3.47 -15.37
C PRO A 359 4.22 4.63 -14.56
N MET A 360 4.98 5.65 -14.37
CA MET A 360 4.69 6.81 -13.54
C MET A 360 4.85 6.53 -12.03
N TYR A 361 5.99 6.94 -11.52
CA TYR A 361 6.24 6.97 -10.10
C TYR A 361 5.25 7.88 -9.38
N ALA A 362 4.56 7.33 -8.39
CA ALA A 362 3.69 8.08 -7.49
C ALA A 362 3.81 7.51 -6.07
N PRO A 363 4.22 8.33 -5.08
CA PRO A 363 4.47 7.84 -3.72
C PRO A 363 3.29 7.08 -3.11
N TYR A 364 2.04 7.51 -3.36
CA TYR A 364 0.84 6.84 -2.85
C TYR A 364 0.64 5.40 -3.37
N ASN A 365 1.29 4.99 -4.47
CA ASN A 365 1.26 3.61 -4.93
C ASN A 365 2.08 2.68 -4.02
N GLN A 366 3.01 3.23 -3.23
CA GLN A 366 3.85 2.45 -2.31
C GLN A 366 3.07 1.86 -1.13
N VAL A 367 1.79 2.18 -0.94
CA VAL A 367 0.92 1.46 0.00
C VAL A 367 0.86 -0.04 -0.33
N LEU A 368 1.11 -0.44 -1.58
CA LEU A 368 1.22 -1.84 -2.01
C LEU A 368 2.45 -2.57 -1.46
N LEU A 369 3.42 -1.87 -0.87
CA LEU A 369 4.56 -2.49 -0.17
C LEU A 369 4.18 -3.06 1.20
N LEU A 370 3.02 -2.68 1.75
CA LEU A 370 2.59 -3.08 3.10
C LEU A 370 2.65 -4.59 3.35
N PRO A 371 2.14 -5.48 2.46
CA PRO A 371 2.24 -6.93 2.70
C PRO A 371 3.68 -7.44 2.73
N ALA A 372 4.58 -6.89 1.92
CA ALA A 372 5.99 -7.25 1.94
C ALA A 372 6.67 -6.77 3.25
N ILE A 373 6.35 -5.56 3.70
CA ILE A 373 6.84 -5.02 4.98
C ILE A 373 6.37 -5.91 6.14
N LEU A 374 5.08 -6.27 6.19
CA LEU A 374 4.53 -7.13 7.23
C LEU A 374 5.09 -8.56 7.15
N PHE A 375 5.30 -9.09 5.94
CA PHE A 375 5.93 -10.39 5.73
C PHE A 375 7.36 -10.40 6.28
N LEU A 376 8.19 -9.43 5.92
CA LEU A 376 9.55 -9.30 6.44
C LEU A 376 9.58 -9.05 7.95
N ALA A 377 8.64 -8.27 8.49
CA ALA A 377 8.52 -8.07 9.92
C ALA A 377 8.17 -9.37 10.66
N ARG A 378 7.26 -10.19 10.12
CA ARG A 378 6.91 -11.49 10.68
C ARG A 378 8.13 -12.43 10.75
N GLU A 379 8.98 -12.43 9.71
CA GLU A 379 10.21 -13.24 9.68
C GLU A 379 11.23 -12.80 10.75
N GLN A 380 11.23 -11.53 11.15
CA GLN A 380 12.13 -11.01 12.20
C GLN A 380 11.58 -11.23 13.62
N PHE A 381 10.25 -11.33 13.76
CA PHE A 381 9.57 -11.50 15.04
C PHE A 381 8.70 -12.77 15.02
N PRO A 382 9.31 -13.98 14.92
CA PRO A 382 8.56 -15.22 14.96
C PRO A 382 7.81 -15.33 16.30
N ALA A 383 6.56 -15.84 16.25
CA ALA A 383 5.84 -16.19 17.48
C ALA A 383 6.72 -17.18 18.26
N ARG A 384 7.00 -16.89 19.55
CA ARG A 384 7.74 -17.80 20.42
C ARG A 384 6.84 -19.00 20.69
N ASP A 385 7.10 -20.10 20.02
CA ASP A 385 6.69 -21.40 20.51
C ASP A 385 7.51 -21.68 21.77
N HIS A 386 6.84 -21.96 22.89
CA HIS A 386 7.47 -22.18 24.19
C HIS A 386 8.44 -23.37 24.22
N ASP A 387 8.39 -24.26 23.22
CA ASP A 387 9.18 -25.47 23.12
C ASP A 387 10.32 -25.45 22.08
N ALA A 388 10.44 -24.34 21.33
CA ALA A 388 11.55 -24.13 20.42
C ALA A 388 12.75 -23.61 21.23
N GLY A 389 13.85 -24.37 21.24
CA GLY A 389 15.15 -23.92 21.79
C GLY A 389 15.54 -22.52 21.27
N PRO A 390 16.62 -21.93 21.81
CA PRO A 390 16.99 -20.55 21.49
C PRO A 390 17.02 -20.40 19.96
N ALA A 391 16.01 -19.72 19.42
CA ALA A 391 15.97 -19.39 18.01
C ALA A 391 17.26 -18.65 17.70
N GLU A 392 18.13 -19.26 16.90
CA GLU A 392 19.26 -18.55 16.32
C GLU A 392 18.67 -17.26 15.74
N SER A 393 19.01 -16.15 16.37
CA SER A 393 18.66 -14.83 15.88
C SER A 393 19.16 -14.78 14.43
N ARG A 394 18.26 -14.99 13.46
CA ARG A 394 18.55 -14.66 12.08
C ARG A 394 18.81 -13.17 12.08
N SER A 395 20.05 -12.79 12.26
CA SER A 395 20.48 -11.43 12.09
C SER A 395 20.06 -11.07 10.67
N GLY A 396 18.96 -10.28 10.57
CA GLY A 396 18.48 -9.82 9.29
C GLY A 396 19.67 -9.23 8.57
N GLY A 397 20.04 -9.84 7.43
CA GLY A 397 21.22 -9.42 6.70
C GLY A 397 21.20 -7.90 6.45
N PRO A 398 22.33 -7.29 6.11
CA PRO A 398 22.48 -5.84 5.92
C PRO A 398 21.35 -5.22 5.08
N LEU A 399 20.78 -6.00 4.17
CA LEU A 399 19.66 -5.58 3.31
C LEU A 399 18.37 -5.29 4.10
N ILE A 400 18.03 -6.11 5.10
CA ILE A 400 16.81 -5.89 5.92
C ILE A 400 16.99 -4.65 6.80
N TRP A 401 18.18 -4.44 7.35
CA TRP A 401 18.49 -3.21 8.08
C TRP A 401 18.43 -1.98 7.18
N ALA A 402 18.97 -2.05 5.96
CA ALA A 402 18.88 -0.97 4.97
C ALA A 402 17.43 -0.67 4.60
N ALA A 403 16.59 -1.70 4.37
CA ALA A 403 15.16 -1.55 4.10
C ALA A 403 14.42 -0.92 5.30
N GLY A 404 14.74 -1.35 6.52
CA GLY A 404 14.19 -0.79 7.75
C GLY A 404 14.53 0.68 7.95
N LEU A 405 15.79 1.06 7.70
CA LEU A 405 16.24 2.46 7.77
C LEU A 405 15.57 3.32 6.69
N ALA A 406 15.51 2.83 5.45
CA ALA A 406 14.82 3.50 4.35
C ALA A 406 13.32 3.70 4.66
N LEU A 407 12.67 2.69 5.26
CA LEU A 407 11.29 2.79 5.71
C LEU A 407 11.12 3.81 6.84
N ALA A 408 12.00 3.82 7.83
CA ALA A 408 11.94 4.73 8.98
C ALA A 408 12.25 6.19 8.59
N TRP A 409 13.01 6.40 7.52
CA TRP A 409 13.46 7.72 7.09
C TRP A 409 12.34 8.74 6.93
N GLN A 410 11.21 8.35 6.36
CA GLN A 410 10.08 9.24 6.13
C GLN A 410 9.56 9.86 7.44
N TRP A 411 9.52 9.10 8.54
CA TRP A 411 9.07 9.58 9.85
C TRP A 411 10.15 10.40 10.54
N ILE A 412 11.42 9.99 10.47
CA ILE A 412 12.56 10.73 11.01
C ILE A 412 12.62 12.11 10.37
N ALA A 413 12.55 12.18 9.04
CA ALA A 413 12.61 13.44 8.31
C ALA A 413 11.39 14.34 8.57
N SER A 414 10.17 13.75 8.64
CA SER A 414 8.97 14.54 8.95
C SER A 414 8.99 15.09 10.38
N LEU A 415 9.48 14.31 11.36
CA LEU A 415 9.68 14.78 12.73
C LEU A 415 10.68 15.95 12.79
N GLY A 416 11.83 15.79 12.12
CA GLY A 416 12.85 16.84 12.05
C GLY A 416 12.32 18.13 11.42
N LEU A 417 11.61 18.02 10.29
CA LEU A 417 11.01 19.18 9.62
C LEU A 417 9.87 19.81 10.43
N SER A 418 9.06 19.00 11.10
CA SER A 418 8.00 19.50 11.98
C SER A 418 8.59 20.28 13.17
N ALA A 419 9.65 19.79 13.78
CA ALA A 419 10.37 20.52 14.83
C ALA A 419 11.02 21.82 14.27
N LEU A 420 11.66 21.72 13.10
CA LEU A 420 12.28 22.88 12.44
C LEU A 420 11.26 23.97 12.08
N TRP A 421 10.01 23.62 11.77
CA TRP A 421 8.93 24.57 11.49
C TRP A 421 8.70 25.56 12.64
N PHE A 422 8.83 25.13 13.89
CA PHE A 422 8.64 26.00 15.06
C PHE A 422 9.87 26.90 15.32
N VAL A 423 11.03 26.58 14.74
CA VAL A 423 12.25 27.36 14.82
C VAL A 423 12.39 28.30 13.63
N SER A 424 12.20 27.78 12.43
CA SER A 424 12.33 28.52 11.16
C SER A 424 11.43 27.91 10.09
N ARG A 425 10.32 28.59 9.79
CA ARG A 425 9.37 28.18 8.75
C ARG A 425 10.02 28.10 7.37
N ASP A 426 10.85 29.09 7.05
CA ASP A 426 11.53 29.14 5.74
C ASP A 426 12.53 28.01 5.56
N ALA A 427 13.26 27.65 6.61
CA ALA A 427 14.16 26.48 6.56
C ALA A 427 13.37 25.18 6.40
N ALA A 428 12.26 25.00 7.11
CA ALA A 428 11.39 23.83 6.95
C ALA A 428 10.79 23.75 5.55
N LEU A 429 10.32 24.86 4.96
CA LEU A 429 9.80 24.92 3.59
C LEU A 429 10.88 24.59 2.56
N ARG A 430 12.13 25.03 2.74
CA ARG A 430 13.24 24.65 1.83
C ARG A 430 13.58 23.18 1.92
N GLY A 431 13.44 22.56 3.10
CA GLY A 431 13.72 21.14 3.34
C GLY A 431 12.60 20.18 2.91
N TRP A 432 11.54 20.62 2.27
CA TRP A 432 10.31 19.87 2.01
C TRP A 432 10.52 18.50 1.35
N LYS A 433 11.59 18.33 0.56
CA LYS A 433 11.89 17.06 -0.14
C LYS A 433 12.40 15.94 0.78
N ALA A 434 12.88 16.26 1.99
CA ALA A 434 13.61 15.30 2.82
C ALA A 434 12.86 13.98 3.08
N PRO A 435 11.55 13.94 3.41
CA PRO A 435 10.83 12.68 3.60
C PRO A 435 10.75 11.78 2.36
N PHE A 436 10.96 12.34 1.16
CA PHE A 436 10.90 11.59 -0.10
C PHE A 436 12.24 10.96 -0.51
N TYR A 437 13.36 11.29 0.12
CA TYR A 437 14.69 10.82 -0.35
C TYR A 437 14.83 9.30 -0.37
N ALA A 438 14.17 8.59 0.54
CA ALA A 438 14.21 7.12 0.56
C ALA A 438 13.12 6.46 -0.31
N THR A 439 12.17 7.21 -0.87
CA THR A 439 10.99 6.63 -1.56
C THR A 439 11.34 5.88 -2.86
N PHE A 440 12.48 6.16 -3.47
CA PHE A 440 12.95 5.41 -4.65
C PHE A 440 13.73 4.14 -4.25
N ALA A 441 14.55 4.21 -3.20
CA ALA A 441 15.34 3.07 -2.74
C ALA A 441 14.47 2.02 -2.02
N LEU A 442 13.46 2.45 -1.27
CA LEU A 442 12.61 1.59 -0.45
C LEU A 442 11.99 0.42 -1.22
N PRO A 443 11.30 0.61 -2.38
CA PRO A 443 10.72 -0.50 -3.12
C PRO A 443 11.77 -1.51 -3.61
N VAL A 444 12.95 -1.05 -4.01
CA VAL A 444 14.05 -1.92 -4.47
C VAL A 444 14.59 -2.78 -3.32
N LEU A 445 14.85 -2.15 -2.16
CA LEU A 445 15.34 -2.86 -0.98
C LEU A 445 14.33 -3.89 -0.47
N ILE A 446 13.04 -3.52 -0.42
CA ILE A 446 11.96 -4.44 0.00
C ILE A 446 11.79 -5.57 -1.02
N PHE A 447 11.84 -5.29 -2.32
CA PHE A 447 11.77 -6.32 -3.36
C PHE A 447 12.92 -7.31 -3.23
N ALA A 448 14.15 -6.83 -3.13
CA ALA A 448 15.32 -7.68 -2.97
C ALA A 448 15.23 -8.55 -1.69
N ALA A 449 14.80 -7.96 -0.56
CA ALA A 449 14.62 -8.68 0.68
C ALA A 449 13.51 -9.75 0.58
N ALA A 450 12.37 -9.43 -0.04
CA ALA A 450 11.26 -10.37 -0.25
C ALA A 450 11.67 -11.53 -1.19
N MET A 451 12.43 -11.24 -2.26
CA MET A 451 12.94 -12.26 -3.19
C MET A 451 13.94 -13.21 -2.51
N LEU A 452 14.78 -12.70 -1.62
CA LEU A 452 15.71 -13.53 -0.85
C LEU A 452 14.98 -14.40 0.18
N ALA A 453 14.03 -13.85 0.91
CA ALA A 453 13.22 -14.58 1.87
C ALA A 453 12.42 -15.71 1.20
N ALA A 454 11.90 -15.47 -0.01
CA ALA A 454 11.16 -16.46 -0.77
C ALA A 454 12.01 -17.65 -1.28
N ARG A 455 13.33 -17.50 -1.37
CA ARG A 455 14.25 -18.57 -1.81
C ARG A 455 14.64 -19.55 -0.70
N HIS A 456 14.44 -19.19 0.57
CA HIS A 456 14.80 -19.98 1.74
C HIS A 456 13.60 -20.29 2.61
N PRO A 457 12.61 -21.06 2.10
CA PRO A 457 11.43 -21.39 2.89
C PRO A 457 11.82 -22.25 4.11
N GLN A 458 11.22 -21.96 5.26
CA GLN A 458 11.48 -22.70 6.52
C GLN A 458 10.99 -24.15 6.48
N SER A 459 10.17 -24.51 5.47
CA SER A 459 9.64 -25.86 5.28
C SER A 459 10.71 -26.94 5.07
N ALA A 460 11.89 -26.59 4.55
CA ALA A 460 12.99 -27.52 4.37
C ALA A 460 13.57 -28.03 5.70
N LEU A 461 13.44 -27.27 6.81
CA LEU A 461 13.91 -27.65 8.12
C LEU A 461 12.89 -28.52 8.91
N ARG A 462 11.59 -28.40 8.59
CA ARG A 462 10.54 -29.23 9.22
C ARG A 462 10.38 -30.62 8.57
N ALA A 463 10.85 -30.80 7.33
CA ALA A 463 10.79 -32.08 6.62
C ALA A 463 11.87 -33.09 7.08
N HIS A 464 12.78 -32.70 7.93
CA HIS A 464 13.88 -33.57 8.45
C HIS A 464 13.69 -33.99 9.92
N ASP A 465 12.48 -33.88 10.46
CA ASP A 465 12.15 -34.51 11.74
C ASP A 465 11.68 -35.97 11.48
N PRO A 466 12.54 -36.98 11.70
CA PRO A 466 12.20 -38.38 11.41
C PRO A 466 11.25 -39.00 12.46
N THR A 467 10.62 -38.18 13.32
CA THR A 467 9.78 -38.63 14.44
C THR A 467 8.30 -38.24 14.30
N ARG A 468 7.82 -37.98 13.06
CA ARG A 468 6.39 -37.88 12.80
C ARG A 468 5.93 -38.91 11.79
#